data_1833f5d6d13361d3492506bac51abd77
#
_entry.id   1833f5d6d13361d3492506bac51abd77
#
_cell.length_a   1.000
_cell.length_b   1.000
_cell.length_c   1.000
_cell.angle_alpha   90.00
_cell.angle_beta   90.00
_cell.angle_gamma   90.00
#
_symmetry.space_group_name_H-M   'P 1'
#
loop_
_entity.id
_entity.type
_entity.pdbx_description
1 polymer ?
#
loop_
_entity_poly.entity_id
_entity_poly.type
_entity_poly.pdbx_seq_one_letter_code
_entity_poly.pdbx_strand_id
1 'polypeptide(L)'
;MLVDENQSSPKPNVQGKLSKAKIVAFFTASIDLARRLLLVLAPSFLTETELQEASSTSQDHHLSTSSLDGLRGYAALAVMNYHILYAYQSFVFYGYGLSQAASKSCARPEDVYAHNRWFHQLPVFRMAYGGTWPISAFFVISGFALSHRPLKVSRDAADGFTSGASAVASGLFRRPFRLYGPPLIATFITMVLIQLGAYEHGRKVSGDTNWVPVINETHNKRFDSFGLQLGDWLHETWKMFHVFWWGDLHNQYDVHLWTIPTEFRCSLAIFLVLPMYISLRVRVRRVVMVLLIIFVYKLDRWDVALFYSGLLIADTSIDWQQRLKKSLDGSAARVSSAMVRSTILALSLLLLSAPDFCISETPAYRILSSLIPSSDPAPFRFIPNLGGIILVALVAHTAPSNLLVATLLNSSIPQYLGRISYSLYIVHGPLIHTIGYWLFPTMWNLTGHEEPWRYVIGFLAAYGTFLAVAVIVADLFWRAIDSPSVRFAKAVHGKVMRE
;
A
#
# COMPACT_ATOMS: atom_id res chain seq x y z
N MET A 1 -27.39 -64.66 -72.90
CA MET A 1 -28.07 -64.65 -71.62
C MET A 1 -27.11 -63.98 -70.68
N LEU A 2 -27.31 -62.71 -70.45
CA LEU A 2 -26.48 -61.81 -69.73
C LEU A 2 -27.16 -61.51 -68.40
N VAL A 3 -26.45 -61.65 -67.26
CA VAL A 3 -26.88 -61.13 -65.97
C VAL A 3 -25.78 -60.21 -65.50
N ASP A 4 -26.12 -58.96 -65.42
CA ASP A 4 -25.28 -57.91 -64.88
C ASP A 4 -25.57 -57.77 -63.39
N GLU A 5 -24.59 -58.00 -62.49
CA GLU A 5 -24.66 -57.71 -61.07
C GLU A 5 -23.81 -56.49 -60.79
N ASN A 6 -24.49 -55.40 -60.59
CA ASN A 6 -23.94 -54.12 -60.21
C ASN A 6 -23.96 -54.00 -58.61
N GLN A 7 -22.90 -54.38 -57.91
CA GLN A 7 -22.76 -54.14 -56.49
C GLN A 7 -22.13 -52.79 -56.30
N SER A 8 -22.97 -51.82 -55.85
CA SER A 8 -22.54 -50.53 -55.36
C SER A 8 -22.09 -50.62 -53.84
N SER A 9 -20.81 -50.51 -53.57
CA SER A 9 -20.28 -50.38 -52.22
C SER A 9 -20.71 -49.04 -51.57
N PRO A 10 -21.08 -49.01 -50.30
CA PRO A 10 -21.46 -47.77 -49.64
C PRO A 10 -20.23 -46.85 -49.40
N LYS A 11 -20.30 -45.61 -49.90
CA LYS A 11 -19.29 -44.57 -49.64
C LYS A 11 -19.26 -44.25 -48.17
N PRO A 12 -18.06 -44.13 -47.52
CA PRO A 12 -17.96 -43.81 -46.10
C PRO A 12 -18.48 -42.39 -45.82
N ASN A 13 -19.28 -42.26 -44.78
CA ASN A 13 -19.93 -41.04 -44.36
C ASN A 13 -18.90 -39.98 -43.90
N VAL A 14 -18.44 -39.12 -44.80
CA VAL A 14 -17.43 -38.07 -44.61
C VAL A 14 -17.97 -36.94 -43.75
N GLN A 15 -19.28 -36.70 -43.71
CA GLN A 15 -19.91 -35.61 -42.95
C GLN A 15 -19.84 -35.84 -41.43
N GLY A 16 -19.93 -37.07 -40.91
CA GLY A 16 -19.83 -37.40 -39.50
C GLY A 16 -18.42 -37.25 -38.91
N LYS A 17 -17.36 -37.45 -39.72
CA LYS A 17 -15.97 -37.27 -39.31
C LYS A 17 -15.57 -35.78 -39.24
N LEU A 18 -16.06 -34.92 -40.11
CA LEU A 18 -15.84 -33.46 -40.06
C LEU A 18 -16.53 -32.79 -38.86
N SER A 19 -17.68 -33.29 -38.45
CA SER A 19 -18.40 -32.80 -37.26
C SER A 19 -17.65 -33.11 -35.95
N LYS A 20 -17.15 -34.35 -35.81
CA LYS A 20 -16.37 -34.75 -34.63
C LYS A 20 -15.03 -34.01 -34.53
N ALA A 21 -14.31 -33.81 -35.63
CA ALA A 21 -13.07 -33.04 -35.64
C ALA A 21 -13.26 -31.57 -35.27
N LYS A 22 -14.34 -30.93 -35.73
CA LYS A 22 -14.71 -29.56 -35.36
C LYS A 22 -15.07 -29.43 -33.87
N ILE A 23 -15.78 -30.43 -33.32
CA ILE A 23 -16.11 -30.47 -31.87
C ILE A 23 -14.85 -30.63 -31.03
N VAL A 24 -13.97 -31.55 -31.39
CA VAL A 24 -12.68 -31.76 -30.69
C VAL A 24 -11.81 -30.51 -30.78
N ALA A 25 -11.71 -29.87 -31.95
CA ALA A 25 -10.97 -28.61 -32.12
C ALA A 25 -11.55 -27.45 -31.29
N PHE A 26 -12.88 -27.36 -31.18
CA PHE A 26 -13.53 -26.38 -30.30
C PHE A 26 -13.22 -26.61 -28.81
N PHE A 27 -13.29 -27.86 -28.33
CA PHE A 27 -12.97 -28.20 -26.97
C PHE A 27 -11.48 -27.97 -26.65
N THR A 28 -10.56 -28.35 -27.53
CA THR A 28 -9.13 -28.06 -27.35
C THR A 28 -8.84 -26.57 -27.36
N ALA A 29 -9.43 -25.79 -28.25
CA ALA A 29 -9.31 -24.33 -28.25
C ALA A 29 -9.88 -23.69 -26.96
N SER A 30 -11.01 -24.21 -26.47
CA SER A 30 -11.62 -23.74 -25.22
C SER A 30 -10.77 -24.08 -23.99
N ILE A 31 -10.17 -25.27 -23.95
CA ILE A 31 -9.23 -25.69 -22.88
C ILE A 31 -7.95 -24.85 -22.92
N ASP A 32 -7.39 -24.59 -24.11
CA ASP A 32 -6.22 -23.74 -24.27
C ASP A 32 -6.51 -22.29 -23.89
N LEU A 33 -7.69 -21.77 -24.23
CA LEU A 33 -8.14 -20.45 -23.80
C LEU A 33 -8.30 -20.40 -22.29
N ALA A 34 -8.96 -21.38 -21.68
CA ALA A 34 -9.12 -21.47 -20.24
C ALA A 34 -7.76 -21.57 -19.52
N ARG A 35 -6.82 -22.37 -20.05
CA ARG A 35 -5.45 -22.48 -19.53
C ARG A 35 -4.71 -21.14 -19.63
N ARG A 36 -4.81 -20.43 -20.76
CA ARG A 36 -4.21 -19.09 -20.93
C ARG A 36 -4.82 -18.08 -19.97
N LEU A 37 -6.13 -18.10 -19.79
CA LEU A 37 -6.83 -17.25 -18.82
C LEU A 37 -6.40 -17.56 -17.39
N LEU A 38 -6.30 -18.83 -17.02
CA LEU A 38 -5.79 -19.25 -15.70
C LEU A 38 -4.35 -18.80 -15.48
N LEU A 39 -3.47 -18.89 -16.48
CA LEU A 39 -2.10 -18.40 -16.39
C LEU A 39 -2.02 -16.87 -16.27
N VAL A 40 -2.92 -16.14 -16.96
CA VAL A 40 -3.01 -14.68 -16.81
C VAL A 40 -3.55 -14.30 -15.43
N LEU A 41 -4.53 -15.02 -14.90
CA LEU A 41 -5.13 -14.76 -13.59
C LEU A 41 -4.28 -15.28 -12.44
N ALA A 42 -3.37 -16.23 -12.69
CA ALA A 42 -2.45 -16.72 -11.66
C ALA A 42 -1.55 -15.58 -11.17
N PRO A 43 -1.44 -15.37 -9.84
CA PRO A 43 -0.51 -14.40 -9.29
C PRO A 43 0.93 -14.66 -9.76
N SER A 44 1.69 -13.60 -9.98
CA SER A 44 3.04 -13.67 -10.56
C SER A 44 4.02 -14.54 -9.76
N PHE A 45 3.78 -14.73 -8.46
CA PHE A 45 4.61 -15.62 -7.62
C PHE A 45 4.42 -17.13 -7.93
N LEU A 46 3.35 -17.50 -8.63
CA LEU A 46 3.10 -18.88 -9.09
C LEU A 46 3.69 -19.17 -10.47
N THR A 47 4.06 -18.12 -11.20
CA THR A 47 4.67 -18.24 -12.53
C THR A 47 6.19 -18.09 -12.40
N GLU A 48 6.94 -19.17 -12.47
CA GLU A 48 8.40 -19.25 -12.22
C GLU A 48 9.29 -18.33 -13.06
N THR A 49 8.77 -17.73 -14.12
CA THR A 49 9.54 -16.96 -15.10
C THR A 49 10.07 -15.61 -14.58
N GLU A 50 9.43 -14.98 -13.61
CA GLU A 50 9.84 -13.63 -13.14
C GLU A 50 10.80 -13.65 -11.94
N LEU A 51 10.87 -14.77 -11.18
CA LEU A 51 11.81 -14.92 -10.07
C LEU A 51 13.27 -15.02 -10.55
N GLN A 52 13.50 -15.53 -11.77
CA GLN A 52 14.84 -15.63 -12.36
C GLN A 52 15.33 -14.33 -12.99
N GLU A 53 14.45 -13.51 -13.60
CA GLU A 53 14.84 -12.20 -14.17
C GLU A 53 15.16 -11.15 -13.08
N ALA A 54 14.48 -11.20 -11.94
CA ALA A 54 14.76 -10.34 -10.81
C ALA A 54 16.09 -10.65 -10.12
N SER A 55 16.60 -11.90 -10.24
CA SER A 55 17.84 -12.33 -9.61
C SER A 55 19.09 -12.04 -10.45
N SER A 56 18.97 -11.81 -11.75
CA SER A 56 20.12 -11.67 -12.66
C SER A 56 20.52 -10.23 -12.97
N THR A 57 19.68 -9.23 -12.70
CA THR A 57 19.99 -7.83 -12.96
C THR A 57 20.26 -7.06 -11.68
N SER A 58 21.54 -6.85 -11.37
CA SER A 58 22.07 -5.95 -10.34
C SER A 58 21.92 -6.40 -8.87
N GLN A 59 22.65 -7.45 -8.48
CA GLN A 59 22.72 -7.92 -7.09
C GLN A 59 23.17 -6.87 -6.06
N ASP A 60 23.93 -5.86 -6.40
CA ASP A 60 24.48 -4.89 -5.42
C ASP A 60 23.56 -3.71 -5.08
N HIS A 61 22.64 -3.32 -5.95
CA HIS A 61 21.75 -2.17 -5.70
C HIS A 61 20.43 -2.54 -5.01
N HIS A 62 19.94 -3.76 -5.22
CA HIS A 62 18.66 -4.22 -4.66
C HIS A 62 18.72 -4.54 -3.17
N LEU A 63 19.85 -5.00 -2.64
CA LEU A 63 19.95 -5.47 -1.26
C LEU A 63 19.78 -4.37 -0.20
N SER A 64 20.06 -3.09 -0.51
CA SER A 64 20.02 -2.03 0.51
C SER A 64 18.62 -1.44 0.75
N THR A 65 17.69 -1.60 -0.19
CA THR A 65 16.33 -1.04 -0.10
C THR A 65 15.23 -2.08 -0.06
N SER A 66 15.56 -3.35 -0.32
CA SER A 66 14.58 -4.47 -0.36
C SER A 66 13.80 -4.61 0.94
N SER A 67 14.45 -4.40 2.10
CA SER A 67 13.76 -4.49 3.40
C SER A 67 12.67 -3.43 3.57
N LEU A 68 12.84 -2.26 2.96
CA LEU A 68 11.83 -1.21 2.96
C LEU A 68 10.65 -1.56 2.02
N ASP A 69 10.91 -2.29 0.93
CA ASP A 69 9.85 -2.80 0.07
C ASP A 69 9.01 -3.86 0.79
N GLY A 70 9.64 -4.79 1.54
CA GLY A 70 8.90 -5.72 2.39
C GLY A 70 8.05 -5.02 3.47
N LEU A 71 8.58 -3.97 4.09
CA LEU A 71 7.82 -3.15 5.05
C LEU A 71 6.62 -2.46 4.39
N ARG A 72 6.77 -1.95 3.16
CA ARG A 72 5.66 -1.39 2.36
C ARG A 72 4.57 -2.43 2.08
N GLY A 73 4.96 -3.68 1.85
CA GLY A 73 4.03 -4.79 1.65
C GLY A 73 3.12 -4.99 2.86
N TYR A 74 3.69 -5.09 4.05
CA TYR A 74 2.91 -5.18 5.29
C TYR A 74 2.05 -3.95 5.55
N ALA A 75 2.56 -2.76 5.26
CA ALA A 75 1.82 -1.53 5.41
C ALA A 75 0.59 -1.49 4.49
N ALA A 76 0.70 -1.90 3.23
CA ALA A 76 -0.43 -1.96 2.30
C ALA A 76 -1.50 -2.96 2.76
N LEU A 77 -1.08 -4.13 3.26
CA LEU A 77 -1.99 -5.12 3.81
C LEU A 77 -2.73 -4.59 5.05
N ALA A 78 -2.03 -3.90 5.95
CA ALA A 78 -2.64 -3.32 7.15
C ALA A 78 -3.66 -2.22 6.83
N VAL A 79 -3.41 -1.38 5.80
CA VAL A 79 -4.39 -0.39 5.31
C VAL A 79 -5.65 -1.08 4.81
N MET A 80 -5.51 -2.10 3.97
CA MET A 80 -6.67 -2.87 3.48
C MET A 80 -7.46 -3.49 4.64
N ASN A 81 -6.76 -4.11 5.60
CA ASN A 81 -7.40 -4.69 6.78
C ASN A 81 -8.15 -3.65 7.63
N TYR A 82 -7.55 -2.47 7.81
CA TYR A 82 -8.17 -1.35 8.52
C TYR A 82 -9.49 -0.94 7.87
N HIS A 83 -9.51 -0.75 6.55
CA HIS A 83 -10.71 -0.34 5.81
C HIS A 83 -11.79 -1.43 5.76
N ILE A 84 -11.42 -2.70 5.78
CA ILE A 84 -12.40 -3.79 5.94
C ILE A 84 -12.98 -3.77 7.36
N LEU A 85 -12.12 -3.70 8.38
CA LEU A 85 -12.55 -3.88 9.77
C LEU A 85 -13.32 -2.68 10.30
N TYR A 86 -12.97 -1.45 9.95
CA TYR A 86 -13.64 -0.28 10.51
C TYR A 86 -15.12 -0.16 10.07
N ALA A 87 -15.49 -0.80 8.96
CA ALA A 87 -16.89 -0.86 8.55
C ALA A 87 -17.74 -1.67 9.54
N TYR A 88 -17.15 -2.71 10.14
CA TYR A 88 -17.88 -3.70 10.93
C TYR A 88 -17.54 -3.67 12.42
N GLN A 89 -16.37 -3.14 12.83
CA GLN A 89 -15.84 -3.32 14.19
C GLN A 89 -15.21 -2.05 14.75
N SER A 90 -15.82 -1.47 15.77
CA SER A 90 -15.31 -0.27 16.44
C SER A 90 -14.03 -0.50 17.25
N PHE A 91 -13.72 -1.74 17.67
CA PHE A 91 -12.48 -2.03 18.39
C PHE A 91 -11.20 -1.59 17.64
N VAL A 92 -11.27 -1.42 16.33
CA VAL A 92 -10.17 -0.97 15.46
C VAL A 92 -9.58 0.36 15.94
N PHE A 93 -10.42 1.24 16.45
CA PHE A 93 -10.04 2.59 16.86
C PHE A 93 -9.47 2.65 18.28
N TYR A 94 -9.75 1.64 19.13
CA TYR A 94 -9.46 1.67 20.56
C TYR A 94 -8.33 0.74 20.97
N GLY A 95 -7.60 1.13 22.01
CA GLY A 95 -6.51 0.34 22.56
C GLY A 95 -6.96 -0.65 23.63
N TYR A 96 -6.10 -1.63 23.92
CA TYR A 96 -6.29 -2.62 24.98
C TYR A 96 -6.42 -1.97 26.36
N GLY A 97 -7.39 -2.38 27.14
CA GLY A 97 -7.58 -1.95 28.51
C GLY A 97 -8.35 -0.65 28.71
N LEU A 98 -8.86 -0.04 27.63
CA LEU A 98 -9.74 1.13 27.75
C LEU A 98 -10.99 0.75 28.51
N SER A 99 -11.25 1.40 29.66
CA SER A 99 -12.44 1.18 30.46
C SER A 99 -13.65 1.98 29.92
N GLN A 100 -14.86 1.45 30.14
CA GLN A 100 -16.09 2.13 29.74
C GLN A 100 -16.25 3.50 30.45
N ALA A 101 -15.79 3.60 31.69
CA ALA A 101 -15.82 4.87 32.44
C ALA A 101 -14.86 5.92 31.85
N ALA A 102 -13.64 5.51 31.47
CA ALA A 102 -12.64 6.39 30.87
C ALA A 102 -13.01 6.81 29.44
N SER A 103 -13.77 5.99 28.72
CA SER A 103 -14.18 6.26 27.35
C SER A 103 -15.27 7.33 27.20
N LYS A 104 -15.99 7.67 28.27
CA LYS A 104 -17.09 8.66 28.26
C LYS A 104 -16.67 10.05 27.75
N SER A 105 -15.39 10.39 27.89
CA SER A 105 -14.83 11.69 27.48
C SER A 105 -14.23 11.70 26.07
N CYS A 106 -13.95 10.55 25.47
CA CYS A 106 -13.12 10.47 24.26
C CYS A 106 -13.64 9.50 23.19
N ALA A 107 -14.61 8.66 23.50
CA ALA A 107 -15.21 7.71 22.56
C ALA A 107 -16.71 8.00 22.39
N ARG A 108 -17.29 7.52 21.30
CA ARG A 108 -18.74 7.50 21.18
C ARG A 108 -19.26 6.43 22.15
N PRO A 109 -20.32 6.73 22.95
CA PRO A 109 -20.81 5.80 23.95
C PRO A 109 -21.21 4.44 23.36
N GLU A 110 -21.76 4.45 22.15
CA GLU A 110 -22.16 3.26 21.39
C GLU A 110 -20.99 2.42 20.88
N ASP A 111 -19.81 3.02 20.72
CA ASP A 111 -18.63 2.35 20.17
C ASP A 111 -17.79 1.63 21.23
N VAL A 112 -18.11 1.82 22.51
CA VAL A 112 -17.28 1.26 23.58
C VAL A 112 -17.86 -0.03 24.09
N TYR A 113 -17.26 -1.12 23.69
CA TYR A 113 -17.55 -2.42 24.30
C TYR A 113 -17.21 -2.40 25.79
N ALA A 114 -18.04 -3.05 26.60
CA ALA A 114 -17.83 -3.19 28.05
C ALA A 114 -16.43 -3.76 28.41
N HIS A 115 -15.80 -4.45 27.47
CA HIS A 115 -14.50 -5.12 27.63
C HIS A 115 -13.57 -4.92 26.43
N ASN A 116 -12.84 -3.79 26.36
CA ASN A 116 -11.73 -3.60 25.41
C ASN A 116 -10.47 -4.38 25.87
N ARG A 117 -10.55 -5.71 25.98
CA ARG A 117 -9.47 -6.59 26.41
C ARG A 117 -9.27 -7.79 25.51
N TRP A 118 -9.48 -7.58 24.21
CA TRP A 118 -9.22 -8.61 23.22
C TRP A 118 -7.70 -8.68 22.94
N PHE A 119 -7.17 -9.90 22.83
CA PHE A 119 -5.71 -10.09 22.58
C PHE A 119 -5.20 -9.35 21.34
N HIS A 120 -6.03 -9.25 20.29
CA HIS A 120 -5.66 -8.54 19.07
C HIS A 120 -5.56 -7.01 19.25
N GLN A 121 -6.13 -6.42 20.32
CA GLN A 121 -5.95 -5.01 20.67
C GLN A 121 -4.63 -4.72 21.39
N LEU A 122 -3.89 -5.75 21.83
CA LEU A 122 -2.57 -5.58 22.43
C LEU A 122 -1.61 -4.89 21.45
N PRO A 123 -0.65 -4.11 21.95
CA PRO A 123 0.43 -3.57 21.14
C PRO A 123 1.08 -4.67 20.27
N VAL A 124 1.53 -4.31 19.10
CA VAL A 124 2.06 -5.18 18.05
C VAL A 124 0.94 -5.93 17.29
N PHE A 125 0.05 -6.67 17.96
CA PHE A 125 -1.03 -7.40 17.27
C PHE A 125 -1.98 -6.47 16.52
N ARG A 126 -2.34 -5.33 17.12
CA ARG A 126 -3.22 -4.36 16.46
C ARG A 126 -2.59 -3.69 15.22
N MET A 127 -1.29 -3.77 15.03
CA MET A 127 -0.65 -3.29 13.79
C MET A 127 -1.16 -4.04 12.55
N ALA A 128 -1.64 -5.26 12.68
CA ALA A 128 -2.21 -6.01 11.55
C ALA A 128 -3.39 -5.28 10.88
N TYR A 129 -4.04 -4.35 11.60
CA TYR A 129 -5.19 -3.57 11.12
C TYR A 129 -5.15 -2.09 11.55
N GLY A 130 -4.00 -1.57 11.94
CA GLY A 130 -3.86 -0.16 12.26
C GLY A 130 -3.83 0.71 11.01
N GLY A 131 -4.65 1.79 10.96
CA GLY A 131 -4.74 2.67 9.80
C GLY A 131 -3.66 3.75 9.76
N THR A 132 -3.20 4.22 10.91
CA THR A 132 -2.31 5.39 11.01
C THR A 132 -0.85 5.05 10.74
N TRP A 133 -0.34 3.95 11.30
CA TRP A 133 1.07 3.58 11.18
C TRP A 133 1.52 3.28 9.73
N PRO A 134 0.69 2.66 8.86
CA PRO A 134 1.11 2.41 7.48
C PRO A 134 1.36 3.70 6.71
N ILE A 135 0.52 4.72 6.93
CA ILE A 135 0.68 6.03 6.29
C ILE A 135 2.00 6.67 6.73
N SER A 136 2.31 6.61 8.04
CA SER A 136 3.58 7.11 8.58
C SER A 136 4.78 6.41 7.92
N ALA A 137 4.74 5.07 7.82
CA ALA A 137 5.78 4.29 7.15
C ALA A 137 5.91 4.63 5.67
N PHE A 138 4.81 4.70 4.92
CA PHE A 138 4.82 5.06 3.50
C PHE A 138 5.44 6.42 3.25
N PHE A 139 5.12 7.42 4.06
CA PHE A 139 5.62 8.77 3.87
C PHE A 139 7.13 8.87 4.16
N VAL A 140 7.60 8.24 5.23
CA VAL A 140 9.04 8.19 5.52
C VAL A 140 9.80 7.41 4.44
N ILE A 141 9.27 6.25 4.00
CA ILE A 141 9.89 5.45 2.93
C ILE A 141 9.90 6.22 1.60
N SER A 142 8.83 6.97 1.30
CA SER A 142 8.78 7.81 0.09
C SER A 142 9.85 8.91 0.12
N GLY A 143 10.00 9.61 1.23
CA GLY A 143 11.07 10.60 1.42
C GLY A 143 12.47 9.97 1.28
N PHE A 144 12.67 8.79 1.87
CA PHE A 144 13.90 8.01 1.72
C PHE A 144 14.18 7.66 0.24
N ALA A 145 13.22 7.07 -0.44
CA ALA A 145 13.37 6.58 -1.82
C ALA A 145 13.66 7.70 -2.82
N LEU A 146 13.03 8.87 -2.65
CA LEU A 146 13.24 10.04 -3.51
C LEU A 146 14.63 10.65 -3.31
N SER A 147 15.17 10.56 -2.10
CA SER A 147 16.42 11.21 -1.72
C SER A 147 17.65 10.32 -1.86
N HIS A 148 17.51 9.00 -1.69
CA HIS A 148 18.63 8.07 -1.63
C HIS A 148 19.50 8.09 -2.89
N ARG A 149 18.90 7.99 -4.09
CA ARG A 149 19.66 7.99 -5.34
C ARG A 149 20.39 9.32 -5.60
N PRO A 150 19.73 10.50 -5.54
CA PRO A 150 20.42 11.79 -5.69
C PRO A 150 21.57 11.97 -4.71
N LEU A 151 21.37 11.62 -3.43
CA LEU A 151 22.42 11.71 -2.40
C LEU A 151 23.59 10.76 -2.66
N LYS A 152 23.34 9.54 -3.10
CA LYS A 152 24.36 8.57 -3.42
C LYS A 152 25.19 9.03 -4.62
N VAL A 153 24.52 9.40 -5.71
CA VAL A 153 25.21 9.87 -6.95
C VAL A 153 26.02 11.14 -6.67
N SER A 154 25.50 12.07 -5.86
CA SER A 154 26.24 13.28 -5.49
C SER A 154 27.51 13.03 -4.67
N ARG A 155 27.62 11.88 -4.00
CA ARG A 155 28.83 11.51 -3.25
C ARG A 155 29.83 10.69 -4.05
N ASP A 156 29.33 9.91 -5.01
CA ASP A 156 30.14 8.95 -5.77
C ASP A 156 30.73 9.57 -7.06
N ALA A 157 30.10 10.61 -7.62
CA ALA A 157 30.53 11.25 -8.85
C ALA A 157 31.61 12.35 -8.62
N ALA A 158 32.50 12.51 -9.57
CA ALA A 158 33.52 13.58 -9.55
C ALA A 158 32.91 14.99 -9.57
N ASP A 159 31.83 15.18 -10.34
CA ASP A 159 30.98 16.39 -10.34
C ASP A 159 29.69 16.11 -9.52
N GLY A 160 29.85 16.04 -8.20
CA GLY A 160 28.84 15.57 -7.28
C GLY A 160 27.53 16.36 -7.29
N PHE A 161 27.64 17.71 -7.38
CA PHE A 161 26.46 18.57 -7.39
C PHE A 161 25.64 18.41 -8.68
N THR A 162 26.27 18.51 -9.84
CA THR A 162 25.60 18.41 -11.15
C THR A 162 24.95 17.04 -11.33
N SER A 163 25.64 15.96 -10.99
CA SER A 163 25.13 14.60 -11.05
C SER A 163 23.94 14.40 -10.09
N GLY A 164 24.03 14.94 -8.88
CA GLY A 164 22.93 14.92 -7.90
C GLY A 164 21.72 15.72 -8.38
N ALA A 165 21.92 16.92 -8.89
CA ALA A 165 20.87 17.79 -9.43
C ALA A 165 20.18 17.16 -10.67
N SER A 166 20.93 16.52 -11.56
CA SER A 166 20.39 15.78 -12.69
C SER A 166 19.50 14.61 -12.22
N ALA A 167 19.91 13.88 -11.17
CA ALA A 167 19.11 12.83 -10.58
C ALA A 167 17.80 13.37 -9.96
N VAL A 168 17.83 14.57 -9.34
CA VAL A 168 16.63 15.27 -8.82
C VAL A 168 15.71 15.64 -9.97
N ALA A 169 16.20 16.28 -11.04
CA ALA A 169 15.40 16.66 -12.21
C ALA A 169 14.74 15.45 -12.87
N SER A 170 15.48 14.36 -13.03
CA SER A 170 14.97 13.09 -13.53
C SER A 170 13.86 12.50 -12.63
N GLY A 171 14.03 12.60 -11.31
CA GLY A 171 13.02 12.19 -10.32
C GLY A 171 11.75 13.01 -10.42
N LEU A 172 11.88 14.33 -10.44
CA LEU A 172 10.78 15.30 -10.55
C LEU A 172 9.96 15.07 -11.82
N PHE A 173 10.61 14.90 -12.97
CA PHE A 173 9.94 14.66 -14.25
C PHE A 173 9.10 13.37 -14.26
N ARG A 174 9.63 12.28 -13.69
CA ARG A 174 8.98 10.98 -13.73
C ARG A 174 7.89 10.79 -12.66
N ARG A 175 7.92 11.59 -11.58
CA ARG A 175 7.05 11.44 -10.43
C ARG A 175 5.55 11.56 -10.75
N PRO A 176 5.08 12.57 -11.53
CA PRO A 176 3.66 12.69 -11.87
C PRO A 176 3.11 11.44 -12.58
N PHE A 177 3.81 10.94 -13.58
CA PHE A 177 3.37 9.77 -14.34
C PHE A 177 3.26 8.51 -13.47
N ARG A 178 4.24 8.32 -12.59
CA ARG A 178 4.28 7.16 -11.71
C ARG A 178 3.21 7.22 -10.61
N LEU A 179 2.98 8.43 -10.05
CA LEU A 179 2.10 8.58 -8.90
C LEU A 179 0.62 8.75 -9.30
N TYR A 180 0.34 9.45 -10.39
CA TYR A 180 -1.04 9.70 -10.83
C TYR A 180 -1.54 8.74 -11.91
N GLY A 181 -0.67 8.15 -12.72
CA GLY A 181 -1.08 7.27 -13.81
C GLY A 181 -1.99 6.12 -13.35
N PRO A 182 -1.57 5.27 -12.41
CA PRO A 182 -2.39 4.18 -11.91
C PRO A 182 -3.71 4.62 -11.26
N PRO A 183 -3.76 5.63 -10.34
CA PRO A 183 -5.02 6.12 -9.79
C PRO A 183 -5.99 6.68 -10.83
N LEU A 184 -5.49 7.37 -11.85
CA LEU A 184 -6.31 7.89 -12.93
C LEU A 184 -7.06 6.77 -13.66
N ILE A 185 -6.35 5.69 -13.97
CA ILE A 185 -6.94 4.53 -14.64
C ILE A 185 -7.91 3.80 -13.70
N ALA A 186 -7.55 3.63 -12.42
CA ALA A 186 -8.40 2.98 -11.43
C ALA A 186 -9.71 3.73 -11.22
N THR A 187 -9.66 5.06 -10.99
CA THR A 187 -10.86 5.88 -10.81
C THR A 187 -11.72 5.94 -12.08
N PHE A 188 -11.11 5.89 -13.27
CA PHE A 188 -11.85 5.75 -14.53
C PHE A 188 -12.59 4.42 -14.61
N ILE A 189 -11.93 3.31 -14.26
CA ILE A 189 -12.59 1.99 -14.19
C ILE A 189 -13.73 2.03 -13.16
N THR A 190 -13.51 2.62 -11.97
CA THR A 190 -14.53 2.81 -10.96
C THR A 190 -15.72 3.61 -11.49
N MET A 191 -15.48 4.69 -12.21
CA MET A 191 -16.52 5.51 -12.85
C MET A 191 -17.37 4.66 -13.84
N VAL A 192 -16.73 3.83 -14.66
CA VAL A 192 -17.44 2.94 -15.58
C VAL A 192 -18.25 1.89 -14.81
N LEU A 193 -17.69 1.28 -13.75
CA LEU A 193 -18.39 0.30 -12.91
C LEU A 193 -19.62 0.93 -12.21
N ILE A 194 -19.51 2.17 -11.73
CA ILE A 194 -20.65 2.91 -11.15
C ILE A 194 -21.73 3.11 -12.23
N GLN A 195 -21.36 3.56 -13.42
CA GLN A 195 -22.31 3.79 -14.52
C GLN A 195 -23.02 2.49 -14.95
N LEU A 196 -22.30 1.35 -14.90
CA LEU A 196 -22.88 0.03 -15.15
C LEU A 196 -23.74 -0.51 -14.01
N GLY A 197 -23.78 0.17 -12.85
CA GLY A 197 -24.58 -0.22 -11.68
C GLY A 197 -23.91 -1.21 -10.73
N ALA A 198 -22.62 -1.48 -10.88
CA ALA A 198 -21.90 -2.43 -10.02
C ALA A 198 -21.83 -1.99 -8.54
N TYR A 199 -22.03 -0.71 -8.26
CA TYR A 199 -22.01 -0.14 -6.91
C TYR A 199 -23.40 -0.09 -6.23
N GLU A 200 -24.48 -0.39 -6.94
CA GLU A 200 -25.84 -0.24 -6.39
C GLU A 200 -26.13 -1.19 -5.23
N HIS A 201 -25.61 -2.42 -5.30
CA HIS A 201 -25.74 -3.37 -4.18
C HIS A 201 -24.94 -2.89 -2.97
N GLY A 202 -23.67 -2.53 -3.16
CA GLY A 202 -22.80 -2.00 -2.10
C GLY A 202 -23.38 -0.77 -1.42
N ARG A 203 -24.00 0.13 -2.18
CA ARG A 203 -24.68 1.32 -1.67
C ARG A 203 -25.83 0.98 -0.71
N LYS A 204 -26.63 -0.03 -1.04
CA LYS A 204 -27.71 -0.49 -0.17
C LYS A 204 -27.18 -1.09 1.13
N VAL A 205 -26.17 -1.95 1.02
CA VAL A 205 -25.56 -2.61 2.18
C VAL A 205 -24.86 -1.62 3.10
N SER A 206 -24.05 -0.70 2.54
CA SER A 206 -23.31 0.29 3.34
C SER A 206 -24.25 1.28 4.04
N GLY A 207 -25.43 1.56 3.47
CA GLY A 207 -26.46 2.39 4.10
C GLY A 207 -27.26 1.70 5.20
N ASP A 208 -27.12 0.39 5.38
CA ASP A 208 -27.83 -0.40 6.39
C ASP A 208 -26.92 -0.65 7.61
N THR A 209 -27.25 -0.01 8.73
CA THR A 209 -26.50 -0.14 9.98
C THR A 209 -26.52 -1.54 10.59
N ASN A 210 -27.44 -2.42 10.16
CA ASN A 210 -27.41 -3.84 10.56
C ASN A 210 -26.22 -4.57 9.95
N TRP A 211 -25.80 -4.18 8.76
CA TRP A 211 -24.63 -4.76 8.07
C TRP A 211 -23.35 -3.98 8.27
N VAL A 212 -23.42 -2.64 8.25
CA VAL A 212 -22.26 -1.73 8.38
C VAL A 212 -22.50 -0.78 9.56
N PRO A 213 -22.28 -1.24 10.79
CA PRO A 213 -22.67 -0.51 11.99
C PRO A 213 -21.72 0.64 12.37
N VAL A 214 -20.49 0.70 11.86
CA VAL A 214 -19.47 1.61 12.40
C VAL A 214 -19.13 2.74 11.43
N ILE A 215 -18.40 2.47 10.38
CA ILE A 215 -18.07 3.49 9.38
C ILE A 215 -18.72 3.14 8.05
N ASN A 216 -19.63 4.00 7.63
CA ASN A 216 -20.23 3.94 6.31
C ASN A 216 -19.47 4.89 5.37
N GLU A 217 -18.76 4.34 4.40
CA GLU A 217 -18.12 5.13 3.36
C GLU A 217 -19.15 5.63 2.34
N THR A 218 -19.03 6.90 1.98
CA THR A 218 -19.89 7.47 0.94
C THR A 218 -19.57 6.88 -0.42
N HIS A 219 -20.62 6.49 -1.13
CA HIS A 219 -20.50 6.01 -2.51
C HIS A 219 -20.85 7.12 -3.47
N ASN A 220 -20.09 7.25 -4.55
CA ASN A 220 -20.43 8.19 -5.60
C ASN A 220 -21.79 7.84 -6.23
N LYS A 221 -22.55 8.87 -6.60
CA LYS A 221 -23.86 8.70 -7.23
C LYS A 221 -23.68 8.21 -8.66
N ARG A 222 -24.61 7.37 -9.10
CA ARG A 222 -24.79 7.06 -10.51
C ARG A 222 -25.60 8.20 -11.13
N PHE A 223 -25.06 8.85 -12.15
CA PHE A 223 -25.75 9.89 -12.93
C PHE A 223 -26.60 9.27 -14.04
N ASP A 224 -27.60 10.01 -14.52
CA ASP A 224 -28.55 9.55 -15.51
C ASP A 224 -27.92 9.27 -16.90
N SER A 225 -26.76 9.88 -17.17
CA SER A 225 -26.05 9.65 -18.43
C SER A 225 -24.56 9.50 -18.24
N PHE A 226 -23.94 8.77 -19.15
CA PHE A 226 -22.48 8.62 -19.19
C PHE A 226 -21.75 9.96 -19.32
N GLY A 227 -22.31 10.91 -20.08
CA GLY A 227 -21.70 12.24 -20.23
C GLY A 227 -21.64 13.02 -18.93
N LEU A 228 -22.70 12.98 -18.11
CA LEU A 228 -22.71 13.60 -16.79
C LEU A 228 -21.74 12.90 -15.83
N GLN A 229 -21.69 11.57 -15.85
CA GLN A 229 -20.77 10.79 -15.04
C GLN A 229 -19.29 11.09 -15.39
N LEU A 230 -19.01 11.19 -16.69
CA LEU A 230 -17.67 11.54 -17.18
C LEU A 230 -17.28 12.98 -16.78
N GLY A 231 -18.22 13.93 -16.89
CA GLY A 231 -17.99 15.31 -16.45
C GLY A 231 -17.66 15.42 -14.96
N ASP A 232 -18.40 14.69 -14.13
CA ASP A 232 -18.15 14.62 -12.70
C ASP A 232 -16.78 13.96 -12.39
N TRP A 233 -16.45 12.84 -13.06
CA TRP A 233 -15.14 12.20 -12.92
C TRP A 233 -13.98 13.12 -13.34
N LEU A 234 -14.12 13.88 -14.41
CA LEU A 234 -13.12 14.86 -14.83
C LEU A 234 -12.95 15.96 -13.78
N HIS A 235 -14.03 16.44 -13.16
CA HIS A 235 -13.97 17.41 -12.06
C HIS A 235 -13.22 16.87 -10.84
N GLU A 236 -13.55 15.65 -10.38
CA GLU A 236 -12.90 14.99 -9.26
C GLU A 236 -11.42 14.70 -9.57
N THR A 237 -11.12 14.28 -10.79
CA THR A 237 -9.75 14.09 -11.28
C THR A 237 -8.96 15.39 -11.27
N TRP A 238 -9.57 16.50 -11.72
CA TRP A 238 -8.94 17.82 -11.68
C TRP A 238 -8.56 18.23 -10.26
N LYS A 239 -9.44 18.03 -9.28
CA LYS A 239 -9.13 18.29 -7.85
C LYS A 239 -7.92 17.50 -7.38
N MET A 240 -7.83 16.23 -7.77
CA MET A 240 -6.71 15.36 -7.39
C MET A 240 -5.37 15.84 -8.00
N PHE A 241 -5.37 16.39 -9.22
CA PHE A 241 -4.17 16.92 -9.87
C PHE A 241 -3.80 18.34 -9.45
N HIS A 242 -4.74 19.08 -8.84
CA HIS A 242 -4.54 20.48 -8.50
C HIS A 242 -3.63 20.63 -7.28
N VAL A 243 -2.34 20.90 -7.51
CA VAL A 243 -1.30 20.95 -6.46
C VAL A 243 -1.63 21.99 -5.37
N PHE A 244 -2.27 23.09 -5.74
CA PHE A 244 -2.66 24.20 -4.82
C PHE A 244 -4.10 24.08 -4.29
N TRP A 245 -4.74 22.91 -4.45
CA TRP A 245 -6.04 22.67 -3.83
C TRP A 245 -5.87 22.41 -2.33
N TRP A 246 -6.41 23.29 -1.50
CA TRP A 246 -6.30 23.21 -0.04
C TRP A 246 -7.59 22.74 0.64
N GLY A 247 -8.61 22.41 -0.13
CA GLY A 247 -9.86 21.84 0.37
C GLY A 247 -9.77 20.34 0.62
N ASP A 248 -10.92 19.68 0.63
CA ASP A 248 -11.03 18.24 0.79
C ASP A 248 -10.31 17.51 -0.36
N LEU A 249 -9.42 16.57 0.02
CA LEU A 249 -8.61 15.77 -0.90
C LEU A 249 -9.24 14.41 -1.20
N HIS A 250 -10.35 14.06 -0.55
CA HIS A 250 -11.03 12.79 -0.82
C HIS A 250 -11.62 12.82 -2.23
N ASN A 251 -11.28 11.81 -3.01
CA ASN A 251 -11.86 11.61 -4.34
C ASN A 251 -13.13 10.77 -4.19
N GLN A 252 -14.25 11.21 -4.77
CA GLN A 252 -15.52 10.50 -4.61
C GLN A 252 -15.55 9.13 -5.30
N TYR A 253 -14.67 8.88 -6.27
CA TYR A 253 -14.54 7.56 -6.92
C TYR A 253 -13.68 6.58 -6.13
N ASP A 254 -12.83 7.08 -5.23
CA ASP A 254 -12.12 6.29 -4.23
C ASP A 254 -11.61 7.23 -3.13
N VAL A 255 -12.28 7.21 -1.99
CA VAL A 255 -11.98 8.08 -0.84
C VAL A 255 -10.59 7.85 -0.25
N HIS A 256 -10.02 6.66 -0.46
CA HIS A 256 -8.70 6.27 0.07
C HIS A 256 -7.54 7.00 -0.63
N LEU A 257 -7.77 7.52 -1.85
CA LEU A 257 -6.73 8.16 -2.66
C LEU A 257 -6.31 9.57 -2.19
N TRP A 258 -6.85 10.08 -1.07
CA TRP A 258 -6.48 11.39 -0.51
C TRP A 258 -4.97 11.54 -0.24
N THR A 259 -4.26 10.43 -0.02
CA THR A 259 -2.81 10.44 0.20
C THR A 259 -2.02 10.76 -1.06
N ILE A 260 -2.56 10.50 -2.26
CA ILE A 260 -1.85 10.68 -3.55
C ILE A 260 -1.49 12.16 -3.79
N PRO A 261 -2.44 13.13 -3.76
CA PRO A 261 -2.09 14.54 -3.87
C PRO A 261 -1.19 15.02 -2.72
N THR A 262 -1.37 14.49 -1.51
CA THR A 262 -0.50 14.81 -0.37
C THR A 262 0.93 14.33 -0.62
N GLU A 263 1.10 13.08 -1.06
CA GLU A 263 2.40 12.49 -1.37
C GLU A 263 3.10 13.24 -2.53
N PHE A 264 2.35 13.71 -3.51
CA PHE A 264 2.92 14.51 -4.59
C PHE A 264 3.45 15.86 -4.09
N ARG A 265 2.69 16.57 -3.25
CA ARG A 265 3.14 17.83 -2.63
C ARG A 265 4.39 17.64 -1.79
N CYS A 266 4.43 16.60 -0.96
CA CYS A 266 5.61 16.26 -0.19
C CYS A 266 6.81 15.91 -1.08
N SER A 267 6.57 15.26 -2.22
CA SER A 267 7.62 15.00 -3.22
C SER A 267 8.19 16.29 -3.80
N LEU A 268 7.34 17.28 -4.12
CA LEU A 268 7.79 18.60 -4.58
C LEU A 268 8.62 19.32 -3.50
N ALA A 269 8.21 19.22 -2.23
CA ALA A 269 8.98 19.78 -1.11
C ALA A 269 10.38 19.13 -1.00
N ILE A 270 10.51 17.83 -1.19
CA ILE A 270 11.81 17.13 -1.28
C ILE A 270 12.62 17.65 -2.44
N PHE A 271 12.06 17.70 -3.66
CA PHE A 271 12.78 18.12 -4.84
C PHE A 271 13.24 19.58 -4.79
N LEU A 272 12.49 20.43 -4.08
CA LEU A 272 12.87 21.82 -3.85
C LEU A 272 14.07 21.94 -2.90
N VAL A 273 14.08 21.17 -1.81
CA VAL A 273 15.12 21.26 -0.76
C VAL A 273 16.38 20.48 -1.13
N LEU A 274 16.28 19.42 -1.89
CA LEU A 274 17.36 18.47 -2.13
C LEU A 274 18.58 19.07 -2.83
N PRO A 275 18.48 19.97 -3.85
CA PRO A 275 19.64 20.64 -4.43
C PRO A 275 20.42 21.48 -3.42
N MET A 276 19.72 22.28 -2.60
CA MET A 276 20.34 23.03 -1.50
C MET A 276 21.01 22.06 -0.51
N TYR A 277 20.31 20.98 -0.12
CA TYR A 277 20.81 20.00 0.83
C TYR A 277 22.10 19.33 0.34
N ILE A 278 22.20 18.99 -0.94
CA ILE A 278 23.40 18.40 -1.56
C ILE A 278 24.58 19.37 -1.53
N SER A 279 24.36 20.67 -1.71
CA SER A 279 25.42 21.68 -1.74
C SER A 279 26.04 21.97 -0.38
N LEU A 280 25.35 21.61 0.72
CA LEU A 280 25.82 21.88 2.06
C LEU A 280 26.80 20.80 2.58
N ARG A 281 27.71 21.21 3.48
CA ARG A 281 28.59 20.28 4.21
C ARG A 281 27.76 19.30 5.05
N VAL A 282 28.18 18.05 5.15
CA VAL A 282 27.43 16.94 5.78
C VAL A 282 26.87 17.27 7.17
N ARG A 283 27.68 17.89 8.04
CA ARG A 283 27.20 18.25 9.41
C ARG A 283 26.14 19.36 9.36
N VAL A 284 26.39 20.38 8.54
CA VAL A 284 25.48 21.54 8.39
C VAL A 284 24.14 21.09 7.83
N ARG A 285 24.14 20.32 6.74
CA ARG A 285 22.91 19.88 6.10
C ARG A 285 22.03 19.04 7.00
N ARG A 286 22.61 18.20 7.89
CA ARG A 286 21.83 17.41 8.86
C ARG A 286 21.20 18.28 9.93
N VAL A 287 21.93 19.27 10.46
CA VAL A 287 21.36 20.23 11.41
C VAL A 287 20.23 21.02 10.76
N VAL A 288 20.45 21.55 9.55
CA VAL A 288 19.41 22.26 8.77
C VAL A 288 18.19 21.38 8.56
N MET A 289 18.36 20.09 8.23
CA MET A 289 17.24 19.18 8.03
C MET A 289 16.45 18.94 9.32
N VAL A 290 17.11 18.76 10.46
CA VAL A 290 16.42 18.63 11.75
C VAL A 290 15.61 19.89 12.06
N LEU A 291 16.19 21.08 11.84
CA LEU A 291 15.48 22.35 12.02
C LEU A 291 14.28 22.49 11.07
N LEU A 292 14.43 22.07 9.81
CA LEU A 292 13.33 22.06 8.85
C LEU A 292 12.23 21.09 9.23
N ILE A 293 12.56 19.89 9.73
CA ILE A 293 11.56 18.93 10.23
C ILE A 293 10.75 19.56 11.37
N ILE A 294 11.41 20.17 12.35
CA ILE A 294 10.74 20.85 13.46
C ILE A 294 9.90 22.01 12.96
N PHE A 295 10.42 22.81 12.03
CA PHE A 295 9.74 23.96 11.47
C PHE A 295 8.44 23.57 10.73
N VAL A 296 8.52 22.61 9.78
CA VAL A 296 7.32 22.20 9.03
C VAL A 296 6.31 21.50 9.92
N TYR A 297 6.76 20.76 10.96
CA TYR A 297 5.87 20.18 11.94
C TYR A 297 5.09 21.25 12.72
N LYS A 298 5.76 22.34 13.12
CA LYS A 298 5.13 23.51 13.76
C LYS A 298 4.16 24.28 12.85
N LEU A 299 4.25 24.08 11.53
CA LEU A 299 3.29 24.59 10.53
C LEU A 299 2.18 23.58 10.21
N ASP A 300 1.94 22.60 11.07
CA ASP A 300 0.92 21.55 10.93
C ASP A 300 1.10 20.67 9.68
N ARG A 301 2.34 20.60 9.18
CA ARG A 301 2.70 19.77 8.02
C ARG A 301 3.47 18.52 8.47
N TRP A 302 2.78 17.68 9.24
CA TRP A 302 3.29 16.38 9.67
C TRP A 302 3.70 15.49 8.50
N ASP A 303 3.01 15.60 7.36
CA ASP A 303 3.24 14.91 6.12
C ASP A 303 4.63 15.25 5.52
N VAL A 304 4.96 16.53 5.42
CA VAL A 304 6.28 17.02 4.95
C VAL A 304 7.38 16.63 5.96
N ALA A 305 7.08 16.71 7.26
CA ALA A 305 8.04 16.32 8.30
C ALA A 305 8.46 14.84 8.18
N LEU A 306 7.53 13.94 7.84
CA LEU A 306 7.83 12.51 7.59
C LEU A 306 8.71 12.33 6.34
N PHE A 307 8.43 13.05 5.25
CA PHE A 307 9.27 13.01 4.05
C PHE A 307 10.68 13.53 4.32
N TYR A 308 10.83 14.63 5.03
CA TYR A 308 12.13 15.17 5.42
C TYR A 308 12.89 14.24 6.38
N SER A 309 12.18 13.55 7.27
CA SER A 309 12.77 12.49 8.09
C SER A 309 13.30 11.35 7.23
N GLY A 310 12.57 10.96 6.20
CA GLY A 310 13.02 9.98 5.20
C GLY A 310 14.28 10.40 4.46
N LEU A 311 14.40 11.69 4.08
CA LEU A 311 15.61 12.26 3.49
C LEU A 311 16.80 12.17 4.45
N LEU A 312 16.61 12.56 5.71
CA LEU A 312 17.66 12.48 6.73
C LEU A 312 18.12 11.04 6.98
N ILE A 313 17.18 10.08 7.00
CA ILE A 313 17.47 8.66 7.13
C ILE A 313 18.27 8.16 5.91
N ALA A 314 17.91 8.59 4.70
CA ALA A 314 18.66 8.23 3.48
C ALA A 314 20.10 8.74 3.55
N ASP A 315 20.32 9.98 3.98
CA ASP A 315 21.65 10.58 4.12
C ASP A 315 22.52 9.84 5.14
N THR A 316 21.96 9.48 6.29
CA THR A 316 22.70 8.77 7.35
C THR A 316 22.92 7.29 7.02
N SER A 317 22.00 6.66 6.31
CA SER A 317 22.12 5.26 5.91
C SER A 317 23.25 5.03 4.90
N ILE A 318 23.52 5.98 4.02
CA ILE A 318 24.65 5.90 3.08
C ILE A 318 25.99 5.86 3.84
N ASP A 319 26.16 6.74 4.85
CA ASP A 319 27.37 6.72 5.68
C ASP A 319 27.50 5.42 6.49
N TRP A 320 26.40 4.93 7.01
CA TRP A 320 26.37 3.68 7.77
C TRP A 320 26.78 2.49 6.88
N GLN A 321 26.26 2.39 5.65
CA GLN A 321 26.60 1.36 4.69
C GLN A 321 28.08 1.39 4.32
N GLN A 322 28.67 2.58 4.14
CA GLN A 322 30.10 2.74 3.87
C GLN A 322 30.97 2.28 5.06
N ARG A 323 30.54 2.57 6.28
CA ARG A 323 31.23 2.09 7.52
C ARG A 323 31.12 0.57 7.65
N LEU A 324 29.95 -0.01 7.40
CA LEU A 324 29.73 -1.45 7.48
C LEU A 324 30.67 -2.22 6.52
N LYS A 325 30.86 -1.72 5.30
CA LYS A 325 31.78 -2.29 4.31
C LYS A 325 33.25 -2.24 4.77
N LYS A 326 33.63 -1.28 5.61
CA LYS A 326 34.98 -1.09 6.13
C LYS A 326 35.26 -1.88 7.43
N SER A 327 34.23 -2.27 8.18
CA SER A 327 34.38 -2.91 9.49
C SER A 327 34.23 -4.43 9.38
N LEU A 328 35.35 -5.13 9.35
CA LEU A 328 35.39 -6.61 9.31
C LEU A 328 35.53 -7.29 10.68
N ASP A 329 35.70 -6.54 11.80
CA ASP A 329 36.01 -7.13 13.12
C ASP A 329 35.12 -6.62 14.28
N GLY A 330 34.71 -7.56 15.14
CA GLY A 330 34.20 -7.27 16.49
C GLY A 330 33.02 -8.11 16.98
N SER A 331 33.27 -9.24 17.67
CA SER A 331 32.21 -10.10 18.24
C SER A 331 31.50 -9.49 19.45
N ALA A 332 32.20 -8.79 20.34
CA ALA A 332 31.61 -8.16 21.54
C ALA A 332 30.72 -6.95 21.20
N ALA A 333 31.10 -6.15 20.19
CA ALA A 333 30.29 -5.06 19.69
C ALA A 333 28.97 -5.56 19.05
N ARG A 334 28.90 -6.82 18.60
CA ARG A 334 27.69 -7.42 18.00
C ARG A 334 26.59 -7.69 19.02
N VAL A 335 26.89 -8.18 20.22
CA VAL A 335 25.90 -8.48 21.26
C VAL A 335 25.26 -7.21 21.81
N SER A 336 26.07 -6.21 22.18
CA SER A 336 25.57 -4.90 22.64
C SER A 336 24.68 -4.21 21.56
N SER A 337 25.09 -4.29 20.30
CA SER A 337 24.30 -3.72 19.22
C SER A 337 22.98 -4.47 18.96
N ALA A 338 22.90 -5.77 19.24
CA ALA A 338 21.67 -6.56 19.10
C ALA A 338 20.63 -6.14 20.16
N MET A 339 21.05 -6.01 21.43
CA MET A 339 20.16 -5.56 22.51
C MET A 339 19.59 -4.16 22.22
N VAL A 340 20.44 -3.20 21.84
CA VAL A 340 19.99 -1.84 21.49
C VAL A 340 18.99 -1.87 20.34
N ARG A 341 19.25 -2.63 19.29
CA ARG A 341 18.31 -2.77 18.15
C ARG A 341 16.98 -3.38 18.57
N SER A 342 17.00 -4.41 19.40
CA SER A 342 15.76 -5.05 19.89
C SER A 342 14.95 -4.08 20.75
N THR A 343 15.60 -3.27 21.59
CA THR A 343 14.93 -2.24 22.39
C THR A 343 14.31 -1.16 21.48
N ILE A 344 15.05 -0.66 20.49
CA ILE A 344 14.54 0.32 19.53
C ILE A 344 13.38 -0.27 18.73
N LEU A 345 13.46 -1.53 18.33
CA LEU A 345 12.39 -2.23 17.63
C LEU A 345 11.13 -2.32 18.52
N ALA A 346 11.29 -2.79 19.76
CA ALA A 346 10.17 -2.89 20.71
C ALA A 346 9.51 -1.53 20.96
N LEU A 347 10.30 -0.48 21.13
CA LEU A 347 9.81 0.88 21.27
C LEU A 347 9.05 1.34 20.02
N SER A 348 9.62 1.14 18.83
CA SER A 348 8.97 1.55 17.59
C SER A 348 7.65 0.81 17.37
N LEU A 349 7.60 -0.50 17.63
CA LEU A 349 6.37 -1.30 17.51
C LEU A 349 5.31 -0.86 18.53
N LEU A 350 5.71 -0.51 19.76
CA LEU A 350 4.80 0.07 20.74
C LEU A 350 4.22 1.39 20.23
N LEU A 351 5.04 2.32 19.74
CA LEU A 351 4.59 3.62 19.23
C LEU A 351 3.65 3.46 18.03
N LEU A 352 3.96 2.55 17.11
CA LEU A 352 3.14 2.26 15.93
C LEU A 352 1.79 1.62 16.27
N SER A 353 1.71 1.00 17.42
CA SER A 353 0.49 0.36 17.93
C SER A 353 -0.41 1.34 18.71
N ALA A 354 -0.17 2.65 18.68
CA ALA A 354 -1.03 3.60 19.35
C ALA A 354 -2.45 3.61 18.76
N PRO A 355 -3.50 3.70 19.61
CA PRO A 355 -4.87 3.75 19.14
C PRO A 355 -5.20 5.09 18.48
N ASP A 356 -6.19 5.08 17.58
CA ASP A 356 -6.63 6.28 16.89
C ASP A 356 -7.45 7.20 17.81
N PHE A 357 -8.20 6.61 18.75
CA PHE A 357 -9.00 7.34 19.75
C PHE A 357 -8.59 6.97 21.18
N CYS A 358 -8.87 7.85 22.10
CA CYS A 358 -8.69 7.66 23.53
C CYS A 358 -7.25 7.27 23.94
N ILE A 359 -6.26 7.82 23.27
CA ILE A 359 -4.85 7.50 23.56
C ILE A 359 -4.45 7.84 25.01
N SER A 360 -4.93 8.97 25.55
CA SER A 360 -4.66 9.39 26.94
C SER A 360 -5.31 8.48 27.98
N GLU A 361 -6.41 7.82 27.62
CA GLU A 361 -7.15 6.94 28.51
C GLU A 361 -6.73 5.47 28.39
N THR A 362 -5.98 5.14 27.33
CA THR A 362 -5.46 3.78 27.12
C THR A 362 -4.23 3.53 28.02
N PRO A 363 -4.26 2.51 28.89
CA PRO A 363 -3.23 2.33 29.93
C PRO A 363 -1.78 2.34 29.44
N ALA A 364 -1.51 1.64 28.33
CA ALA A 364 -0.16 1.54 27.73
C ALA A 364 0.36 2.88 27.16
N TYR A 365 -0.52 3.83 26.88
CA TYR A 365 -0.19 5.08 26.18
C TYR A 365 -0.40 6.34 27.01
N ARG A 366 -0.90 6.23 28.25
CA ARG A 366 -1.18 7.38 29.13
C ARG A 366 0.05 8.29 29.32
N ILE A 367 1.22 7.71 29.56
CA ILE A 367 2.46 8.48 29.69
C ILE A 367 2.90 9.04 28.34
N LEU A 368 2.80 8.26 27.27
CA LEU A 368 3.21 8.69 25.93
C LEU A 368 2.32 9.81 25.38
N SER A 369 1.05 9.85 25.76
CA SER A 369 0.13 10.91 25.34
C SER A 369 0.53 12.30 25.86
N SER A 370 1.26 12.38 26.98
CA SER A 370 1.78 13.68 27.49
C SER A 370 2.87 14.29 26.59
N LEU A 371 3.44 13.51 25.67
CA LEU A 371 4.40 13.99 24.66
C LEU A 371 3.71 14.69 23.48
N ILE A 372 2.41 14.50 23.32
CA ILE A 372 1.64 15.09 22.22
C ILE A 372 1.48 16.58 22.48
N PRO A 373 1.93 17.46 21.56
CA PRO A 373 1.73 18.90 21.73
C PRO A 373 0.23 19.23 21.79
N SER A 374 -0.15 20.10 22.73
CA SER A 374 -1.56 20.51 22.88
C SER A 374 -2.13 21.25 21.67
N SER A 375 -1.25 21.80 20.83
CA SER A 375 -1.60 22.47 19.58
C SER A 375 -1.60 21.56 18.35
N ASP A 376 -1.40 20.23 18.51
CA ASP A 376 -1.36 19.32 17.36
C ASP A 376 -2.77 19.14 16.76
N PRO A 377 -2.99 19.46 15.49
CA PRO A 377 -4.29 19.34 14.83
C PRO A 377 -4.70 17.89 14.58
N ALA A 378 -3.74 16.95 14.63
CA ALA A 378 -3.97 15.53 14.42
C ALA A 378 -3.27 14.66 15.51
N PRO A 379 -3.65 14.81 16.78
CA PRO A 379 -2.92 14.23 17.92
C PRO A 379 -2.79 12.70 17.83
N PHE A 380 -3.74 12.01 17.20
CA PHE A 380 -3.71 10.56 16.98
C PHE A 380 -2.58 10.11 16.05
N ARG A 381 -2.01 11.02 15.25
CA ARG A 381 -0.88 10.71 14.33
C ARG A 381 0.49 10.88 14.97
N PHE A 382 0.60 11.70 16.01
CA PHE A 382 1.90 12.09 16.59
C PHE A 382 2.74 10.88 17.00
N ILE A 383 2.17 10.01 17.84
CA ILE A 383 2.88 8.84 18.37
C ILE A 383 3.21 7.81 17.24
N PRO A 384 2.27 7.42 16.37
CA PRO A 384 2.59 6.55 15.23
C PRO A 384 3.61 7.15 14.26
N ASN A 385 3.62 8.47 14.05
CA ASN A 385 4.60 9.14 13.20
C ASN A 385 6.03 8.98 13.75
N LEU A 386 6.22 9.18 15.06
CA LEU A 386 7.52 8.92 15.71
C LEU A 386 7.92 7.45 15.57
N GLY A 387 6.97 6.53 15.77
CA GLY A 387 7.20 5.10 15.58
C GLY A 387 7.63 4.76 14.15
N GLY A 388 6.99 5.36 13.15
CA GLY A 388 7.31 5.17 11.73
C GLY A 388 8.72 5.66 11.37
N ILE A 389 9.12 6.84 11.87
CA ILE A 389 10.47 7.38 11.68
C ILE A 389 11.50 6.42 12.29
N ILE A 390 11.28 5.97 13.53
CA ILE A 390 12.21 5.08 14.25
C ILE A 390 12.30 3.72 13.54
N LEU A 391 11.16 3.13 13.12
CA LEU A 391 11.17 1.83 12.44
C LEU A 391 11.90 1.90 11.10
N VAL A 392 11.59 2.89 10.26
CA VAL A 392 12.25 3.05 8.96
C VAL A 392 13.75 3.33 9.14
N ALA A 393 14.13 4.15 10.13
CA ALA A 393 15.53 4.37 10.46
C ALA A 393 16.23 3.07 10.90
N LEU A 394 15.59 2.28 11.77
CA LEU A 394 16.13 1.00 12.21
C LEU A 394 16.34 0.04 11.06
N VAL A 395 15.35 -0.10 10.17
CA VAL A 395 15.44 -0.98 8.99
C VAL A 395 16.54 -0.51 8.04
N ALA A 396 16.60 0.79 7.74
CA ALA A 396 17.60 1.37 6.83
C ALA A 396 19.06 1.27 7.36
N HIS A 397 19.23 1.17 8.70
CA HIS A 397 20.54 1.01 9.36
C HIS A 397 20.78 -0.42 9.88
N THR A 398 20.03 -1.40 9.39
CA THR A 398 20.24 -2.82 9.69
C THR A 398 20.71 -3.56 8.44
N ALA A 399 21.71 -4.42 8.61
CA ALA A 399 22.21 -5.22 7.47
C ALA A 399 21.10 -6.14 6.94
N PRO A 400 20.94 -6.27 5.62
CA PRO A 400 19.94 -7.17 5.02
C PRO A 400 20.10 -8.64 5.44
N SER A 401 21.33 -9.05 5.79
CA SER A 401 21.66 -10.38 6.32
C SER A 401 21.29 -10.58 7.79
N ASN A 402 20.82 -9.55 8.51
CA ASN A 402 20.31 -9.74 9.87
C ASN A 402 19.12 -10.69 9.83
N LEU A 403 19.10 -11.68 10.74
CA LEU A 403 18.10 -12.77 10.71
C LEU A 403 16.65 -12.24 10.73
N LEU A 404 16.34 -11.27 11.59
CA LEU A 404 14.99 -10.68 11.68
C LEU A 404 14.61 -9.97 10.38
N VAL A 405 15.52 -9.17 9.82
CA VAL A 405 15.27 -8.48 8.55
C VAL A 405 15.16 -9.46 7.39
N ALA A 406 16.04 -10.45 7.34
CA ALA A 406 16.03 -11.46 6.29
C ALA A 406 14.73 -12.29 6.30
N THR A 407 14.27 -12.72 7.48
CA THR A 407 13.07 -13.54 7.61
C THR A 407 11.77 -12.75 7.50
N LEU A 408 11.69 -11.59 8.15
CA LEU A 408 10.43 -10.81 8.22
C LEU A 408 10.24 -9.86 7.04
N LEU A 409 11.30 -9.31 6.47
CA LEU A 409 11.16 -8.28 5.43
C LEU A 409 11.69 -8.71 4.06
N ASN A 410 12.70 -9.59 4.01
CA ASN A 410 13.36 -10.00 2.76
C ASN A 410 12.94 -11.40 2.28
N SER A 411 12.05 -12.09 2.99
CA SER A 411 11.48 -13.35 2.50
C SER A 411 10.49 -13.11 1.33
N SER A 412 10.12 -14.16 0.63
CA SER A 412 9.34 -14.11 -0.61
C SER A 412 7.98 -13.41 -0.45
N ILE A 413 7.27 -13.68 0.66
CA ILE A 413 5.92 -13.12 0.89
C ILE A 413 5.96 -11.59 1.04
N PRO A 414 6.71 -10.97 2.01
CA PRO A 414 6.75 -9.52 2.12
C PRO A 414 7.35 -8.85 0.88
N GLN A 415 8.31 -9.47 0.19
CA GLN A 415 8.85 -8.93 -1.06
C GLN A 415 7.79 -8.93 -2.18
N TYR A 416 7.01 -9.98 -2.29
CA TYR A 416 5.87 -10.02 -3.21
C TYR A 416 4.82 -8.96 -2.87
N LEU A 417 4.40 -8.88 -1.60
CA LEU A 417 3.48 -7.85 -1.13
C LEU A 417 4.03 -6.43 -1.36
N GLY A 418 5.33 -6.23 -1.17
CA GLY A 418 6.01 -4.98 -1.47
C GLY A 418 5.93 -4.58 -2.94
N ARG A 419 6.07 -5.56 -3.84
CA ARG A 419 5.95 -5.37 -5.30
C ARG A 419 4.57 -4.89 -5.69
N ILE A 420 3.51 -5.51 -5.18
CA ILE A 420 2.12 -5.16 -5.49
C ILE A 420 1.52 -4.11 -4.55
N SER A 421 2.29 -3.57 -3.58
CA SER A 421 1.79 -2.73 -2.49
C SER A 421 1.02 -1.50 -2.96
N TYR A 422 1.51 -0.83 -4.00
CA TYR A 422 0.86 0.35 -4.57
C TYR A 422 -0.44 -0.02 -5.29
N SER A 423 -0.43 -1.10 -6.05
CA SER A 423 -1.63 -1.63 -6.71
C SER A 423 -2.67 -2.08 -5.70
N LEU A 424 -2.28 -2.79 -4.64
CA LEU A 424 -3.17 -3.20 -3.56
C LEU A 424 -3.81 -1.99 -2.87
N TYR A 425 -3.01 -0.94 -2.61
CA TYR A 425 -3.50 0.32 -2.07
C TYR A 425 -4.54 0.99 -2.98
N ILE A 426 -4.39 0.92 -4.31
CA ILE A 426 -5.31 1.55 -5.26
C ILE A 426 -6.60 0.73 -5.43
N VAL A 427 -6.52 -0.61 -5.45
CA VAL A 427 -7.69 -1.42 -5.81
C VAL A 427 -8.55 -1.84 -4.63
N HIS A 428 -8.05 -1.75 -3.37
CA HIS A 428 -8.79 -2.26 -2.21
C HIS A 428 -10.10 -1.53 -1.97
N GLY A 429 -10.15 -0.21 -2.12
CA GLY A 429 -11.36 0.59 -1.98
C GLY A 429 -12.47 0.15 -2.94
N PRO A 430 -12.26 0.23 -4.25
CA PRO A 430 -13.22 -0.28 -5.24
C PRO A 430 -13.65 -1.74 -4.99
N LEU A 431 -12.75 -2.61 -4.52
CA LEU A 431 -13.09 -3.99 -4.21
C LEU A 431 -13.97 -4.13 -2.96
N ILE A 432 -13.73 -3.32 -1.92
CA ILE A 432 -14.61 -3.29 -0.73
C ILE A 432 -16.03 -2.90 -1.15
N HIS A 433 -16.16 -1.85 -1.96
CA HIS A 433 -17.45 -1.31 -2.38
C HIS A 433 -18.23 -2.22 -3.33
N THR A 434 -17.55 -3.03 -4.15
CA THR A 434 -18.20 -3.93 -5.11
C THR A 434 -18.35 -5.35 -4.54
N ILE A 435 -17.24 -5.99 -4.20
CA ILE A 435 -17.20 -7.39 -3.76
C ILE A 435 -17.38 -7.49 -2.25
N GLY A 436 -16.71 -6.62 -1.45
CA GLY A 436 -16.73 -6.71 0.01
C GLY A 436 -18.14 -6.60 0.57
N TYR A 437 -18.86 -5.55 0.25
CA TYR A 437 -20.23 -5.34 0.73
C TYR A 437 -21.26 -6.35 0.21
N TRP A 438 -20.91 -7.15 -0.78
CA TRP A 438 -21.70 -8.31 -1.17
C TRP A 438 -21.28 -9.57 -0.39
N LEU A 439 -20.00 -9.79 -0.25
CA LEU A 439 -19.42 -11.02 0.27
C LEU A 439 -19.65 -11.21 1.79
N PHE A 440 -19.38 -10.16 2.59
CA PHE A 440 -19.51 -10.25 4.05
C PHE A 440 -20.94 -10.56 4.49
N PRO A 441 -22.00 -9.82 4.04
CA PRO A 441 -23.37 -10.18 4.38
C PRO A 441 -23.78 -11.56 3.88
N THR A 442 -23.32 -11.95 2.68
CA THR A 442 -23.64 -13.28 2.12
C THR A 442 -23.08 -14.39 3.02
N MET A 443 -21.85 -14.27 3.49
CA MET A 443 -21.26 -15.27 4.39
C MET A 443 -21.94 -15.30 5.74
N TRP A 444 -22.31 -14.16 6.32
CA TRP A 444 -23.08 -14.12 7.56
C TRP A 444 -24.51 -14.67 7.42
N ASN A 445 -25.14 -14.48 6.27
CA ASN A 445 -26.43 -15.14 5.99
C ASN A 445 -26.30 -16.67 5.94
N LEU A 446 -25.16 -17.19 5.51
CA LEU A 446 -24.89 -18.64 5.46
C LEU A 446 -24.52 -19.23 6.83
N THR A 447 -23.70 -18.52 7.61
CA THR A 447 -23.21 -19.01 8.90
C THR A 447 -24.09 -18.63 10.09
N GLY A 448 -24.92 -17.59 9.94
CA GLY A 448 -25.56 -16.84 11.02
C GLY A 448 -24.65 -15.77 11.59
N HIS A 449 -25.22 -14.71 12.16
CA HIS A 449 -24.47 -13.58 12.74
C HIS A 449 -24.90 -13.21 14.15
N GLU A 450 -25.92 -13.84 14.68
CA GLU A 450 -26.44 -13.60 16.05
C GLU A 450 -25.49 -14.15 17.12
N GLU A 451 -24.90 -15.32 16.86
CA GLU A 451 -23.96 -15.97 17.77
C GLU A 451 -22.52 -15.54 17.47
N PRO A 452 -21.70 -15.13 18.48
CA PRO A 452 -20.35 -14.60 18.26
C PRO A 452 -19.44 -15.51 17.44
N TRP A 453 -19.47 -16.83 17.68
CA TRP A 453 -18.63 -17.78 16.95
C TRP A 453 -19.06 -17.95 15.49
N ARG A 454 -20.37 -17.89 15.20
CA ARG A 454 -20.92 -17.93 13.84
C ARG A 454 -20.52 -16.68 13.07
N TYR A 455 -20.64 -15.51 13.72
CA TYR A 455 -20.18 -14.25 13.19
C TYR A 455 -18.70 -14.32 12.78
N VAL A 456 -17.83 -14.84 13.69
CA VAL A 456 -16.39 -14.96 13.43
C VAL A 456 -16.11 -15.90 12.26
N ILE A 457 -16.79 -17.06 12.18
CA ILE A 457 -16.62 -18.00 11.04
C ILE A 457 -17.02 -17.32 9.73
N GLY A 458 -18.18 -16.66 9.68
CA GLY A 458 -18.63 -15.93 8.49
C GLY A 458 -17.65 -14.84 8.09
N PHE A 459 -17.17 -14.06 9.08
CA PHE A 459 -16.16 -13.04 8.85
C PHE A 459 -14.87 -13.62 8.27
N LEU A 460 -14.30 -14.67 8.86
CA LEU A 460 -13.06 -15.28 8.41
C LEU A 460 -13.18 -15.89 7.00
N ALA A 461 -14.33 -16.51 6.69
CA ALA A 461 -14.61 -17.04 5.35
C ALA A 461 -14.69 -15.92 4.30
N ALA A 462 -15.40 -14.83 4.62
CA ALA A 462 -15.49 -13.64 3.77
C ALA A 462 -14.12 -13.00 3.60
N TYR A 463 -13.40 -12.77 4.70
CA TYR A 463 -12.07 -12.14 4.69
C TYR A 463 -11.06 -12.95 3.88
N GLY A 464 -10.98 -14.27 4.07
CA GLY A 464 -10.06 -15.14 3.33
C GLY A 464 -10.33 -15.10 1.82
N THR A 465 -11.61 -15.14 1.43
CA THR A 465 -12.03 -15.01 0.04
C THR A 465 -11.71 -13.62 -0.53
N PHE A 466 -12.03 -12.57 0.21
CA PHE A 466 -11.74 -11.20 -0.17
C PHE A 466 -10.23 -10.95 -0.35
N LEU A 467 -9.41 -11.42 0.59
CA LEU A 467 -7.96 -11.30 0.55
C LEU A 467 -7.38 -11.97 -0.71
N ALA A 468 -7.84 -13.18 -1.04
CA ALA A 468 -7.41 -13.88 -2.24
C ALA A 468 -7.75 -13.08 -3.51
N VAL A 469 -8.98 -12.56 -3.61
CA VAL A 469 -9.42 -11.71 -4.73
C VAL A 469 -8.62 -10.42 -4.80
N ALA A 470 -8.41 -9.75 -3.66
CA ALA A 470 -7.67 -8.50 -3.60
C ALA A 470 -6.21 -8.66 -4.05
N VAL A 471 -5.54 -9.74 -3.63
CA VAL A 471 -4.18 -10.06 -4.06
C VAL A 471 -4.12 -10.35 -5.57
N ILE A 472 -5.05 -11.15 -6.10
CA ILE A 472 -5.11 -11.45 -7.54
C ILE A 472 -5.34 -10.16 -8.36
N VAL A 473 -6.30 -9.35 -7.96
CA VAL A 473 -6.61 -8.09 -8.68
C VAL A 473 -5.47 -7.09 -8.57
N ALA A 474 -4.82 -6.98 -7.40
CA ALA A 474 -3.66 -6.12 -7.22
C ALA A 474 -2.47 -6.56 -8.10
N ASP A 475 -2.21 -7.86 -8.21
CA ASP A 475 -1.17 -8.41 -9.08
C ASP A 475 -1.47 -8.17 -10.57
N LEU A 476 -2.72 -8.37 -10.98
CA LEU A 476 -3.16 -8.06 -12.35
C LEU A 476 -3.00 -6.56 -12.64
N PHE A 477 -3.42 -5.70 -11.73
CA PHE A 477 -3.31 -4.26 -11.86
C PHE A 477 -1.84 -3.80 -11.90
N TRP A 478 -0.98 -4.41 -11.09
CA TRP A 478 0.46 -4.16 -11.12
C TRP A 478 1.06 -4.50 -12.48
N ARG A 479 0.75 -5.68 -13.04
CA ARG A 479 1.26 -6.12 -14.35
C ARG A 479 0.72 -5.29 -15.51
N ALA A 480 -0.57 -4.98 -15.48
CA ALA A 480 -1.26 -4.33 -16.59
C ALA A 480 -1.12 -2.79 -16.59
N ILE A 481 -0.98 -2.16 -15.42
CA ILE A 481 -1.11 -0.69 -15.28
C ILE A 481 0.10 -0.08 -14.55
N ASP A 482 0.41 -0.51 -13.32
CA ASP A 482 1.44 0.15 -12.51
C ASP A 482 2.85 -0.02 -13.12
N SER A 483 3.26 -1.25 -13.40
CA SER A 483 4.57 -1.52 -14.02
C SER A 483 4.73 -0.89 -15.41
N PRO A 484 3.74 -0.96 -16.32
CA PRO A 484 3.76 -0.20 -17.58
C PRO A 484 3.84 1.32 -17.40
N SER A 485 3.16 1.90 -16.40
CA SER A 485 3.23 3.35 -16.12
C SER A 485 4.65 3.78 -15.73
N VAL A 486 5.37 2.97 -14.97
CA VAL A 486 6.78 3.20 -14.63
C VAL A 486 7.67 3.12 -15.88
N ARG A 487 7.44 2.13 -16.77
CA ARG A 487 8.19 2.00 -18.03
C ARG A 487 7.92 3.17 -18.97
N PHE A 488 6.65 3.58 -19.09
CA PHE A 488 6.24 4.74 -19.88
C PHE A 488 6.96 6.02 -19.40
N ALA A 489 6.94 6.30 -18.09
CA ALA A 489 7.63 7.45 -17.51
C ALA A 489 9.14 7.46 -17.82
N LYS A 490 9.80 6.29 -17.80
CA LYS A 490 11.21 6.15 -18.18
C LYS A 490 11.42 6.39 -19.67
N ALA A 491 10.56 5.86 -20.54
CA ALA A 491 10.66 6.01 -21.99
C ALA A 491 10.47 7.46 -22.44
N VAL A 492 9.48 8.17 -21.86
CA VAL A 492 9.25 9.60 -22.13
C VAL A 492 10.42 10.43 -21.64
N HIS A 493 10.92 10.16 -20.43
CA HIS A 493 12.10 10.83 -19.89
C HIS A 493 13.31 10.71 -20.84
N GLY A 494 13.64 9.51 -21.31
CA GLY A 494 14.78 9.29 -22.22
C GLY A 494 14.63 9.94 -23.60
N LYS A 495 13.41 10.32 -24.02
CA LYS A 495 13.17 11.03 -25.28
C LYS A 495 13.20 12.56 -25.13
N VAL A 496 12.88 13.08 -23.96
CA VAL A 496 12.62 14.51 -23.74
C VAL A 496 13.78 15.20 -22.99
N MET A 497 14.41 14.50 -22.04
CA MET A 497 15.51 15.08 -21.28
C MET A 497 16.81 14.97 -22.09
N ARG A 498 17.57 16.09 -22.12
CA ARG A 498 18.92 16.09 -22.66
C ARG A 498 19.86 15.30 -21.75
N GLU A 499 20.79 14.57 -22.34
CA GLU A 499 21.83 13.84 -21.62
C GLU A 499 22.80 14.80 -20.90
#